data_399b6c38d7a93b4cc3c8866891b17eaf
#
_entry.id   399b6c38d7a93b4cc3c8866891b17eaf
#
_cell.length_a   1.000
_cell.length_b   1.000
_cell.length_c   1.000
_cell.angle_alpha   90.00
_cell.angle_beta   90.00
_cell.angle_gamma   90.00
#
_symmetry.space_group_name_H-M   'P 1'
#
loop_
_entity.id
_entity.type
_entity.pdbx_description
1 polymer ?
#
loop_
_entity_poly.entity_id
_entity_poly.type
_entity_poly.pdbx_seq_one_letter_code
_entity_poly.pdbx_strand_id
1 'polypeptide(L)'
;MDQNNENKKIMPLRYNEKTWLSGRIAETTGGFASHRGAQAYCLHFRGDGSAVWTVEAARQETFDLKLAYFAGKAAARVTLRLGSQTVCQVFPPVNGYASQQIPMRDPAMMQNPEDCESVEVVDTLTIPEGIREIHLQVETRGEFRVFYLELIPRSAKAAIEEKEAEAARLRPSIFALAQKGYGLFIHWTARTKPRYGEMLPYEEAVNAFDAERFARQAEEMGAQYVIFTTNHGSEAFPAPLTAWNKYHPGKITARDLPADLITALEKRGIQLFLYLHIPHMAGFPSDYGTSFNFTNTAMRDTAAQSEICGRICEMLEEIGLRYGEKLAGYWLDCWQPMVLKYGTDPTEQVYKAAKAGNSRRLTSFAFGVRCPTCTPWQDYACGETRVIGMLPKEGRYAGGQSKGYPYHSILVLDDDWWHDFYDNPIADPQYSADQLSDYIRGCMKNGGLVTVNTAVYQDGTVSPKTMDVMKLTKKRVYA
;
A
#
# COMPACT_ATOMS: atom_id res chain seq x y z
N MET A 1 6.40 2.42 -41.18
CA MET A 1 6.16 2.21 -39.72
C MET A 1 5.43 3.46 -39.26
N ASP A 2 4.16 3.29 -38.90
CA ASP A 2 3.25 4.40 -38.66
C ASP A 2 3.66 5.22 -37.45
N GLN A 3 3.88 6.53 -37.63
CA GLN A 3 4.09 7.52 -36.56
C GLN A 3 2.95 7.55 -35.52
N ASN A 4 1.80 6.94 -35.82
CA ASN A 4 0.68 6.81 -34.89
C ASN A 4 0.90 5.75 -33.77
N ASN A 5 1.93 4.90 -33.84
CA ASN A 5 2.16 3.83 -32.85
C ASN A 5 3.05 4.27 -31.69
N GLU A 6 3.76 5.39 -31.78
CA GLU A 6 4.67 5.83 -30.70
C GLU A 6 3.95 6.33 -29.44
N ASN A 7 2.67 6.71 -29.54
CA ASN A 7 1.88 7.23 -28.42
C ASN A 7 0.97 6.16 -27.76
N LYS A 8 0.74 5.00 -28.40
CA LYS A 8 -0.11 3.96 -27.83
C LYS A 8 0.61 3.21 -26.71
N LYS A 9 -0.06 3.09 -25.57
CA LYS A 9 0.42 2.31 -24.43
C LYS A 9 0.13 0.83 -24.67
N ILE A 10 1.13 0.08 -25.13
CA ILE A 10 1.00 -1.34 -25.47
C ILE A 10 1.58 -2.20 -24.35
N MET A 11 0.76 -3.06 -23.75
CA MET A 11 1.20 -3.99 -22.71
C MET A 11 1.56 -5.35 -23.32
N PRO A 12 2.81 -5.82 -23.19
CA PRO A 12 3.16 -7.17 -23.59
C PRO A 12 2.53 -8.20 -22.64
N LEU A 13 1.88 -9.22 -23.20
CA LEU A 13 1.27 -10.29 -22.41
C LEU A 13 2.31 -11.28 -21.89
N ARG A 14 2.07 -11.80 -20.70
CA ARG A 14 2.90 -12.82 -20.04
C ARG A 14 2.25 -14.19 -20.14
N TYR A 15 3.08 -15.24 -20.18
CA TYR A 15 2.62 -16.63 -20.41
C TYR A 15 2.97 -17.57 -19.27
N ASN A 16 3.85 -17.15 -18.36
CA ASN A 16 4.27 -17.93 -17.18
C ASN A 16 3.82 -17.29 -15.87
N GLU A 17 3.18 -16.14 -15.97
CA GLU A 17 2.72 -15.32 -14.85
C GLU A 17 1.48 -14.53 -15.28
N LYS A 18 0.85 -13.84 -14.35
CA LYS A 18 -0.28 -12.95 -14.62
C LYS A 18 0.17 -11.69 -15.36
N THR A 19 -0.76 -11.10 -16.12
CA THR A 19 -0.60 -9.75 -16.66
C THR A 19 -1.68 -8.85 -16.08
N TRP A 20 -1.30 -7.66 -15.57
CA TRP A 20 -2.24 -6.65 -15.10
C TRP A 20 -2.34 -5.49 -16.09
N LEU A 21 -3.51 -5.32 -16.69
CA LEU A 21 -3.82 -4.16 -17.51
C LEU A 21 -4.43 -3.09 -16.62
N SER A 22 -3.60 -2.15 -16.15
CA SER A 22 -4.05 -1.05 -15.31
C SER A 22 -5.10 -0.18 -16.03
N GLY A 23 -6.11 0.30 -15.30
CA GLY A 23 -7.04 1.31 -15.81
C GLY A 23 -6.33 2.60 -16.26
N ARG A 24 -5.13 2.87 -15.72
CA ARG A 24 -4.31 4.04 -16.10
C ARG A 24 -3.79 4.01 -17.54
N ILE A 25 -3.58 2.80 -18.09
CA ILE A 25 -3.08 2.64 -19.46
C ILE A 25 -4.21 2.55 -20.51
N ALA A 26 -5.44 2.30 -20.07
CA ALA A 26 -6.58 2.27 -20.99
C ALA A 26 -6.80 3.64 -21.64
N GLU A 27 -7.05 3.67 -22.94
CA GLU A 27 -7.42 4.88 -23.65
C GLU A 27 -8.94 5.02 -23.62
N THR A 28 -9.46 6.19 -23.25
CA THR A 28 -10.90 6.47 -23.29
C THR A 28 -11.35 6.70 -24.71
N THR A 29 -12.40 6.00 -25.14
CA THR A 29 -12.89 6.04 -26.52
C THR A 29 -14.28 6.67 -26.66
N GLY A 30 -14.95 6.99 -25.54
CA GLY A 30 -16.25 7.67 -25.57
C GLY A 30 -16.95 7.68 -24.22
N GLY A 31 -18.01 8.52 -24.14
CA GLY A 31 -18.87 8.64 -22.98
C GLY A 31 -18.23 9.36 -21.78
N PHE A 32 -18.64 8.98 -20.59
CA PHE A 32 -18.21 9.59 -19.31
C PHE A 32 -16.99 8.90 -18.69
N ALA A 33 -16.13 8.28 -19.50
CA ALA A 33 -14.89 7.67 -19.05
C ALA A 33 -13.77 8.72 -18.89
N SER A 34 -13.04 8.66 -17.78
CA SER A 34 -11.89 9.52 -17.51
C SER A 34 -10.88 8.85 -16.61
N HIS A 35 -9.62 9.29 -16.64
CA HIS A 35 -8.64 8.88 -15.63
C HIS A 35 -8.75 9.78 -14.40
N ARG A 36 -8.75 9.19 -13.24
CA ARG A 36 -8.63 9.94 -11.99
C ARG A 36 -7.18 10.06 -11.58
N GLY A 37 -6.83 11.20 -10.98
CA GLY A 37 -5.54 11.71 -10.54
C GLY A 37 -4.45 10.71 -10.13
N ALA A 38 -3.26 11.17 -9.85
CA ALA A 38 -2.04 10.37 -9.77
C ALA A 38 -2.11 9.17 -8.81
N GLN A 39 -2.91 9.22 -7.76
CA GLN A 39 -3.01 8.15 -6.76
C GLN A 39 -4.12 7.11 -7.03
N ALA A 40 -5.01 7.34 -7.98
CA ALA A 40 -6.19 6.49 -8.13
C ALA A 40 -6.05 5.37 -9.17
N TYR A 41 -4.98 5.29 -9.93
CA TYR A 41 -4.68 4.23 -10.95
C TYR A 41 -5.89 3.62 -11.66
N CYS A 42 -7.04 4.27 -11.63
CA CYS A 42 -8.27 3.73 -12.13
C CYS A 42 -8.80 4.51 -13.33
N LEU A 43 -9.51 3.79 -14.16
CA LEU A 43 -10.41 4.33 -15.14
C LEU A 43 -11.76 4.57 -14.45
N HIS A 44 -12.28 5.80 -14.49
CA HIS A 44 -13.45 6.23 -13.78
C HIS A 44 -14.59 6.55 -14.73
N PHE A 45 -15.72 5.89 -14.53
CA PHE A 45 -16.97 6.10 -15.26
C PHE A 45 -17.99 6.79 -14.34
N ARG A 46 -18.60 7.87 -14.80
CA ARG A 46 -19.70 8.58 -14.14
C ARG A 46 -21.02 8.44 -14.89
N GLY A 47 -21.15 7.43 -15.70
CA GLY A 47 -22.23 7.09 -16.60
C GLY A 47 -21.70 6.14 -17.66
N ASP A 48 -22.46 5.93 -18.71
CA ASP A 48 -22.06 5.06 -19.82
C ASP A 48 -20.79 5.59 -20.49
N GLY A 49 -19.86 4.68 -20.78
CA GLY A 49 -18.60 5.05 -21.39
C GLY A 49 -17.83 3.86 -21.93
N SER A 50 -16.75 4.16 -22.64
CA SER A 50 -15.90 3.14 -23.25
C SER A 50 -14.43 3.50 -23.19
N ALA A 51 -13.60 2.46 -23.19
CA ALA A 51 -12.15 2.55 -23.21
C ALA A 51 -11.55 1.33 -23.91
N VAL A 52 -10.24 1.39 -24.19
CA VAL A 52 -9.53 0.31 -24.87
C VAL A 52 -8.16 0.10 -24.22
N TRP A 53 -7.79 -1.16 -24.02
CA TRP A 53 -6.40 -1.58 -23.76
C TRP A 53 -5.80 -2.13 -25.05
N THR A 54 -4.58 -1.71 -25.37
CA THR A 54 -3.79 -2.32 -26.43
C THR A 54 -2.78 -3.27 -25.82
N VAL A 55 -2.80 -4.53 -26.27
CA VAL A 55 -1.91 -5.59 -25.80
C VAL A 55 -1.10 -6.16 -26.96
N GLU A 56 0.08 -6.71 -26.65
CA GLU A 56 0.91 -7.44 -27.60
C GLU A 56 1.04 -8.89 -27.15
N ALA A 57 0.53 -9.78 -27.97
CA ALA A 57 0.59 -11.22 -27.77
C ALA A 57 1.70 -11.83 -28.64
N ALA A 58 2.70 -12.49 -28.04
CA ALA A 58 3.76 -13.18 -28.77
C ALA A 58 3.28 -14.51 -29.38
N ARG A 59 2.15 -15.02 -28.93
CA ARG A 59 1.47 -16.21 -29.45
C ARG A 59 0.00 -16.17 -29.05
N GLN A 60 -0.82 -16.98 -29.70
CA GLN A 60 -2.20 -17.19 -29.27
C GLN A 60 -2.25 -17.87 -27.90
N GLU A 61 -3.09 -17.37 -27.00
CA GLU A 61 -3.31 -17.94 -25.66
C GLU A 61 -4.73 -17.62 -25.18
N THR A 62 -5.29 -18.51 -24.35
CA THR A 62 -6.56 -18.26 -23.63
C THR A 62 -6.26 -17.82 -22.21
N PHE A 63 -6.82 -16.69 -21.80
CA PHE A 63 -6.65 -16.12 -20.48
C PHE A 63 -7.97 -16.18 -19.70
N ASP A 64 -7.91 -16.62 -18.44
CA ASP A 64 -8.96 -16.33 -17.47
C ASP A 64 -8.86 -14.86 -17.07
N LEU A 65 -10.00 -14.17 -16.97
CA LEU A 65 -10.07 -12.74 -16.68
C LEU A 65 -10.60 -12.50 -15.29
N LYS A 66 -9.95 -11.57 -14.56
CA LYS A 66 -10.49 -11.00 -13.33
C LYS A 66 -10.49 -9.48 -13.44
N LEU A 67 -11.59 -8.85 -13.06
CA LEU A 67 -11.72 -7.41 -13.05
C LEU A 67 -11.66 -6.88 -11.62
N ALA A 68 -10.72 -5.96 -11.36
CA ALA A 68 -10.68 -5.19 -10.14
C ALA A 68 -11.46 -3.89 -10.34
N TYR A 69 -12.54 -3.74 -9.58
CA TYR A 69 -13.51 -2.67 -9.78
C TYR A 69 -14.07 -2.09 -8.48
N PHE A 70 -14.68 -0.95 -8.60
CA PHE A 70 -15.63 -0.39 -7.65
C PHE A 70 -16.92 -0.07 -8.38
N ALA A 71 -18.05 -0.50 -7.83
CA ALA A 71 -19.37 -0.08 -8.28
C ALA A 71 -20.02 0.78 -7.18
N GLY A 72 -20.46 1.98 -7.54
CA GLY A 72 -21.14 2.88 -6.63
C GLY A 72 -22.56 2.40 -6.28
N LYS A 73 -23.51 3.32 -6.13
CA LYS A 73 -24.89 3.02 -5.71
C LYS A 73 -25.75 2.31 -6.77
N ALA A 74 -25.25 2.16 -8.00
CA ALA A 74 -25.96 1.51 -9.10
C ALA A 74 -25.15 0.35 -9.65
N ALA A 75 -25.83 -0.70 -10.12
CA ALA A 75 -25.20 -1.76 -10.87
C ALA A 75 -24.58 -1.24 -12.17
N ALA A 76 -23.52 -1.89 -12.62
CA ALA A 76 -22.87 -1.61 -13.89
C ALA A 76 -22.86 -2.87 -14.76
N ARG A 77 -23.22 -2.73 -16.03
CA ARG A 77 -23.00 -3.76 -17.04
C ARG A 77 -21.67 -3.48 -17.70
N VAL A 78 -20.77 -4.45 -17.64
CA VAL A 78 -19.44 -4.37 -18.25
C VAL A 78 -19.38 -5.35 -19.40
N THR A 79 -18.96 -4.85 -20.56
CA THR A 79 -18.75 -5.68 -21.77
C THR A 79 -17.31 -5.54 -22.22
N LEU A 80 -16.61 -6.66 -22.34
CA LEU A 80 -15.28 -6.77 -22.95
C LEU A 80 -15.41 -7.39 -24.32
N ARG A 81 -14.77 -6.81 -25.34
CA ARG A 81 -14.77 -7.31 -26.71
C ARG A 81 -13.35 -7.40 -27.26
N LEU A 82 -13.10 -8.52 -27.97
CA LEU A 82 -11.87 -8.76 -28.74
C LEU A 82 -12.25 -9.44 -30.06
N GLY A 83 -12.23 -8.69 -31.16
CA GLY A 83 -12.74 -9.18 -32.44
C GLY A 83 -14.21 -9.62 -32.33
N SER A 84 -14.52 -10.86 -32.63
CA SER A 84 -15.87 -11.43 -32.51
C SER A 84 -16.19 -11.97 -31.10
N GLN A 85 -15.22 -12.08 -30.21
CA GLN A 85 -15.44 -12.52 -28.85
C GLN A 85 -16.04 -11.41 -28.01
N THR A 86 -17.04 -11.74 -27.22
CA THR A 86 -17.71 -10.81 -26.30
C THR A 86 -17.96 -11.47 -24.96
N VAL A 87 -17.54 -10.82 -23.91
CA VAL A 87 -17.80 -11.20 -22.51
C VAL A 87 -18.61 -10.09 -21.88
N CYS A 88 -19.72 -10.42 -21.23
CA CYS A 88 -20.59 -9.44 -20.59
C CYS A 88 -20.98 -9.89 -19.18
N GLN A 89 -20.80 -9.03 -18.22
CA GLN A 89 -21.18 -9.28 -16.82
C GLN A 89 -21.82 -8.05 -16.19
N VAL A 90 -22.77 -8.29 -15.28
CA VAL A 90 -23.38 -7.23 -14.46
C VAL A 90 -22.73 -7.28 -13.07
N PHE A 91 -22.15 -6.18 -12.67
CA PHE A 91 -21.57 -5.97 -11.36
C PHE A 91 -22.58 -5.30 -10.46
N PRO A 92 -22.94 -5.90 -9.32
CA PRO A 92 -23.88 -5.28 -8.39
C PRO A 92 -23.26 -4.01 -7.77
N PRO A 93 -24.10 -3.08 -7.26
CA PRO A 93 -23.59 -1.98 -6.47
C PRO A 93 -22.85 -2.57 -5.27
N VAL A 94 -21.67 -2.03 -4.99
CA VAL A 94 -21.01 -2.29 -3.72
C VAL A 94 -21.91 -1.65 -2.65
N ASN A 95 -22.46 -2.44 -1.73
CA ASN A 95 -23.24 -1.93 -0.62
C ASN A 95 -22.29 -1.14 0.28
N GLY A 96 -22.02 0.11 -0.13
CA GLY A 96 -21.13 1.01 0.55
C GLY A 96 -21.63 1.19 1.96
N TYR A 97 -20.79 0.88 2.91
CA TYR A 97 -20.91 1.40 4.23
C TYR A 97 -20.99 2.92 4.11
N ALA A 98 -22.10 3.48 4.52
CA ALA A 98 -22.11 4.86 4.94
C ALA A 98 -21.15 4.93 6.12
N SER A 99 -19.87 5.19 5.85
CA SER A 99 -18.90 5.52 6.89
C SER A 99 -19.59 6.56 7.75
N GLN A 100 -19.68 6.33 9.05
CA GLN A 100 -20.15 7.36 9.95
C GLN A 100 -19.36 8.61 9.58
N GLN A 101 -20.08 9.66 9.20
CA GLN A 101 -19.47 10.89 8.68
C GLN A 101 -18.61 11.51 9.77
N ILE A 102 -17.36 11.11 9.80
CA ILE A 102 -16.35 11.81 10.59
C ILE A 102 -15.78 12.88 9.66
N PRO A 103 -15.87 14.14 10.02
CA PRO A 103 -15.37 15.21 9.17
C PRO A 103 -13.86 15.10 9.07
N MET A 104 -13.38 14.56 7.96
CA MET A 104 -11.97 14.60 7.58
C MET A 104 -11.71 15.72 6.58
N ARG A 105 -10.46 16.21 6.57
CA ARG A 105 -10.02 17.30 5.64
C ARG A 105 -10.21 16.93 4.17
N ASP A 106 -10.19 15.65 3.80
CA ASP A 106 -10.52 15.17 2.45
C ASP A 106 -11.45 13.95 2.50
N PRO A 107 -12.78 14.16 2.39
CA PRO A 107 -13.74 13.06 2.35
C PRO A 107 -13.49 12.06 1.21
N ALA A 108 -12.76 12.45 0.17
CA ALA A 108 -12.44 11.58 -0.95
C ALA A 108 -11.39 10.51 -0.60
N MET A 109 -10.68 10.67 0.50
CA MET A 109 -9.72 9.71 1.04
C MET A 109 -10.32 8.72 2.06
N MET A 110 -11.59 8.91 2.43
CA MET A 110 -12.28 8.09 3.41
C MET A 110 -12.93 6.89 2.73
N GLN A 111 -12.19 5.81 2.60
CA GLN A 111 -12.78 4.58 2.11
C GLN A 111 -12.33 3.41 2.97
N ASN A 112 -13.31 2.69 3.53
CA ASN A 112 -13.07 1.38 4.10
C ASN A 112 -12.67 0.44 2.93
N PRO A 113 -11.56 -0.30 3.01
CA PRO A 113 -11.15 -1.24 1.96
C PRO A 113 -12.23 -2.27 1.60
N GLU A 114 -13.12 -2.58 2.55
CA GLU A 114 -14.22 -3.51 2.32
C GLU A 114 -15.37 -2.91 1.53
N ASP A 115 -15.47 -1.58 1.47
CA ASP A 115 -16.57 -0.88 0.79
C ASP A 115 -16.29 -0.63 -0.69
N CYS A 116 -15.05 -0.81 -1.12
CA CYS A 116 -14.61 -0.06 -2.27
C CYS A 116 -14.30 -0.88 -3.48
N GLU A 117 -13.78 -2.07 -3.29
CA GLU A 117 -13.09 -2.70 -4.41
C GLU A 117 -13.27 -4.20 -4.33
N SER A 118 -13.72 -4.77 -5.40
CA SER A 118 -13.82 -6.21 -5.55
C SER A 118 -12.98 -6.66 -6.73
N VAL A 119 -12.47 -7.88 -6.65
CA VAL A 119 -11.85 -8.58 -7.76
C VAL A 119 -12.70 -9.79 -8.07
N GLU A 120 -13.34 -9.80 -9.23
CA GLU A 120 -14.22 -10.89 -9.62
C GLU A 120 -13.77 -11.53 -10.93
N VAL A 121 -13.97 -12.84 -11.03
CA VAL A 121 -13.80 -13.59 -12.28
C VAL A 121 -14.87 -13.10 -13.24
N VAL A 122 -14.45 -12.71 -14.42
CA VAL A 122 -15.36 -12.25 -15.49
C VAL A 122 -15.71 -13.41 -16.43
N ASP A 123 -14.70 -13.94 -17.12
CA ASP A 123 -14.80 -15.04 -18.07
C ASP A 123 -13.41 -15.33 -18.67
N THR A 124 -13.37 -15.75 -19.91
CA THR A 124 -12.15 -16.01 -20.66
C THR A 124 -12.11 -15.25 -21.97
N LEU A 125 -10.90 -14.91 -22.42
CA LEU A 125 -10.64 -14.44 -23.78
C LEU A 125 -9.50 -15.22 -24.40
N THR A 126 -9.65 -15.65 -25.66
CA THR A 126 -8.56 -16.17 -26.47
C THR A 126 -7.98 -15.03 -27.28
N ILE A 127 -6.74 -14.66 -26.95
CA ILE A 127 -6.05 -13.53 -27.58
C ILE A 127 -5.13 -14.10 -28.67
N PRO A 128 -5.38 -13.79 -29.95
CA PRO A 128 -4.51 -14.21 -31.06
C PRO A 128 -3.15 -13.50 -31.01
N GLU A 129 -2.15 -14.09 -31.65
CA GLU A 129 -0.83 -13.47 -31.82
C GLU A 129 -0.92 -12.08 -32.47
N GLY A 130 0.00 -11.19 -32.08
CA GLY A 130 0.16 -9.83 -32.57
C GLY A 130 -0.45 -8.77 -31.65
N ILE A 131 -0.51 -7.54 -32.15
CA ILE A 131 -1.11 -6.40 -31.41
C ILE A 131 -2.63 -6.52 -31.52
N ARG A 132 -3.30 -6.43 -30.36
CA ARG A 132 -4.76 -6.57 -30.23
C ARG A 132 -5.33 -5.49 -29.31
N GLU A 133 -6.58 -5.17 -29.53
CA GLU A 133 -7.33 -4.23 -28.71
C GLU A 133 -8.42 -4.95 -27.93
N ILE A 134 -8.43 -4.78 -26.62
CA ILE A 134 -9.49 -5.23 -25.73
C ILE A 134 -10.36 -4.01 -25.45
N HIS A 135 -11.55 -3.97 -26.02
CA HIS A 135 -12.52 -2.90 -25.86
C HIS A 135 -13.35 -3.14 -24.61
N LEU A 136 -13.41 -2.13 -23.77
CA LEU A 136 -14.24 -2.07 -22.56
C LEU A 136 -15.41 -1.13 -22.82
N GLN A 137 -16.62 -1.59 -22.55
CA GLN A 137 -17.82 -0.77 -22.47
C GLN A 137 -18.45 -0.92 -21.11
N VAL A 138 -18.80 0.18 -20.48
CA VAL A 138 -19.50 0.25 -19.20
C VAL A 138 -20.82 0.97 -19.42
N GLU A 139 -21.92 0.34 -18.94
CA GLU A 139 -23.26 0.93 -18.89
C GLU A 139 -23.66 1.02 -17.42
N THR A 140 -23.82 2.25 -16.90
CA THR A 140 -24.16 2.48 -15.49
C THR A 140 -24.92 3.80 -15.30
N ARG A 141 -25.83 3.81 -14.33
CA ARG A 141 -26.50 5.05 -13.87
C ARG A 141 -25.81 5.67 -12.65
N GLY A 142 -24.63 5.17 -12.31
CA GLY A 142 -23.85 5.61 -11.15
C GLY A 142 -22.38 5.75 -11.44
N GLU A 143 -21.58 5.60 -10.42
CA GLU A 143 -20.12 5.59 -10.49
C GLU A 143 -19.61 4.16 -10.64
N PHE A 144 -18.71 3.95 -11.58
CA PHE A 144 -17.98 2.69 -11.72
C PHE A 144 -16.50 2.98 -11.97
N ARG A 145 -15.62 2.24 -11.30
CA ARG A 145 -14.18 2.38 -11.46
C ARG A 145 -13.59 1.05 -11.85
N VAL A 146 -12.61 1.07 -12.76
CA VAL A 146 -11.81 -0.09 -13.13
C VAL A 146 -10.36 0.21 -12.76
N PHE A 147 -9.81 -0.58 -11.84
CA PHE A 147 -8.41 -0.45 -11.39
C PHE A 147 -7.49 -1.19 -12.35
N TYR A 148 -7.81 -2.44 -12.63
CA TYR A 148 -7.10 -3.26 -13.61
C TYR A 148 -7.96 -4.42 -14.11
N LEU A 149 -7.58 -4.95 -15.25
CA LEU A 149 -8.00 -6.25 -15.76
C LEU A 149 -6.79 -7.21 -15.57
N GLU A 150 -6.97 -8.27 -14.81
CA GLU A 150 -5.99 -9.34 -14.60
C GLU A 150 -6.22 -10.45 -15.63
N LEU A 151 -5.17 -10.80 -16.34
CA LEU A 151 -5.16 -11.88 -17.33
C LEU A 151 -4.30 -13.02 -16.79
N ILE A 152 -4.89 -14.20 -16.63
CA ILE A 152 -4.24 -15.43 -16.14
C ILE A 152 -4.13 -16.40 -17.29
N PRO A 153 -2.92 -16.68 -17.84
CA PRO A 153 -2.78 -17.61 -18.95
C PRO A 153 -3.16 -19.03 -18.50
N ARG A 154 -4.08 -19.66 -19.22
CA ARG A 154 -4.54 -21.00 -18.87
C ARG A 154 -3.43 -22.04 -18.94
N SER A 155 -2.49 -21.88 -19.85
CA SER A 155 -1.32 -22.76 -19.98
C SER A 155 -0.43 -22.78 -18.73
N ALA A 156 -0.41 -21.71 -17.91
CA ALA A 156 0.40 -21.61 -16.71
C ALA A 156 -0.43 -21.54 -15.41
N LYS A 157 -1.75 -21.65 -15.49
CA LYS A 157 -2.65 -21.43 -14.33
C LYS A 157 -2.27 -22.27 -13.11
N ALA A 158 -2.03 -23.56 -13.30
CA ALA A 158 -1.68 -24.47 -12.19
C ALA A 158 -0.36 -24.06 -11.50
N ALA A 159 0.65 -23.63 -12.27
CA ALA A 159 1.92 -23.16 -11.71
C ALA A 159 1.76 -21.83 -10.96
N ILE A 160 0.90 -20.93 -11.45
CA ILE A 160 0.57 -19.66 -10.79
C ILE A 160 -0.16 -19.93 -9.45
N GLU A 161 -1.17 -20.81 -9.46
CA GLU A 161 -1.92 -21.19 -8.25
C GLU A 161 -1.01 -21.86 -7.21
N GLU A 162 -0.06 -22.70 -7.62
CA GLU A 162 0.92 -23.30 -6.70
C GLU A 162 1.84 -22.26 -6.06
N LYS A 163 2.31 -21.25 -6.81
CA LYS A 163 3.08 -20.14 -6.26
C LYS A 163 2.27 -19.31 -5.26
N GLU A 164 0.99 -19.06 -5.52
CA GLU A 164 0.11 -18.37 -4.58
C GLU A 164 -0.11 -19.19 -3.30
N ALA A 165 -0.25 -20.50 -3.44
CA ALA A 165 -0.36 -21.42 -2.31
C ALA A 165 0.95 -21.46 -1.48
N GLU A 166 2.12 -21.42 -2.14
CA GLU A 166 3.42 -21.29 -1.47
C GLU A 166 3.51 -20.00 -0.67
N ALA A 167 3.17 -18.85 -1.25
CA ALA A 167 3.15 -17.57 -0.55
C ALA A 167 2.25 -17.62 0.70
N ALA A 168 1.08 -18.26 0.58
CA ALA A 168 0.17 -18.43 1.71
C ALA A 168 0.75 -19.33 2.82
N ARG A 169 1.48 -20.39 2.47
CA ARG A 169 2.15 -21.29 3.44
C ARG A 169 3.31 -20.61 4.18
N LEU A 170 4.05 -19.74 3.49
CA LEU A 170 5.20 -19.02 4.06
C LEU A 170 4.79 -17.86 4.97
N ARG A 171 3.54 -17.45 4.96
CA ARG A 171 3.04 -16.29 5.68
C ARG A 171 3.06 -16.50 7.19
N PRO A 172 3.83 -15.69 7.96
CA PRO A 172 3.74 -15.69 9.41
C PRO A 172 2.37 -15.17 9.88
N SER A 173 1.91 -15.65 11.03
CA SER A 173 0.66 -15.19 11.62
C SER A 173 0.82 -13.86 12.33
N ILE A 174 -0.06 -12.90 12.06
CA ILE A 174 -0.15 -11.64 12.81
C ILE A 174 -1.09 -11.74 14.01
N PHE A 175 -1.84 -12.82 14.17
CA PHE A 175 -2.90 -12.91 15.19
C PHE A 175 -2.37 -12.80 16.60
N ALA A 176 -1.17 -13.35 16.89
CA ALA A 176 -0.54 -13.22 18.20
C ALA A 176 -0.23 -11.75 18.54
N LEU A 177 0.17 -10.95 17.56
CA LEU A 177 0.40 -9.52 17.74
C LEU A 177 -0.93 -8.77 17.92
N ALA A 178 -1.94 -9.08 17.12
CA ALA A 178 -3.27 -8.49 17.22
C ALA A 178 -3.93 -8.73 18.61
N GLN A 179 -3.69 -9.90 19.21
CA GLN A 179 -4.19 -10.23 20.54
C GLN A 179 -3.47 -9.48 21.67
N LYS A 180 -2.21 -9.05 21.46
CA LYS A 180 -1.48 -8.26 22.47
C LYS A 180 -2.00 -6.85 22.60
N GLY A 181 -2.52 -6.27 21.50
CA GLY A 181 -3.05 -4.91 21.49
C GLY A 181 -2.80 -4.18 20.17
N TYR A 182 -2.71 -2.88 20.25
CA TYR A 182 -2.54 -2.00 19.10
C TYR A 182 -1.11 -1.44 18.98
N GLY A 183 -0.79 -0.91 17.81
CA GLY A 183 0.48 -0.22 17.55
C GLY A 183 0.33 1.26 17.30
N LEU A 184 1.48 1.91 17.13
CA LEU A 184 1.58 3.28 16.65
C LEU A 184 2.20 3.31 15.26
N PHE A 185 1.78 4.26 14.44
CA PHE A 185 2.44 4.61 13.20
C PHE A 185 2.99 6.03 13.31
N ILE A 186 4.28 6.17 13.10
CA ILE A 186 5.01 7.42 13.32
C ILE A 186 5.68 7.84 12.03
N HIS A 187 5.16 8.87 11.41
CA HIS A 187 5.79 9.51 10.26
C HIS A 187 6.76 10.58 10.70
N TRP A 188 7.97 10.16 11.09
CA TRP A 188 9.10 11.06 11.31
C TRP A 188 9.96 11.11 10.07
N THR A 189 10.15 12.30 9.51
CA THR A 189 10.82 12.50 8.21
C THR A 189 11.85 13.63 8.30
N ALA A 190 12.69 13.75 7.27
CA ALA A 190 13.63 14.88 7.14
C ALA A 190 12.94 16.27 7.08
N ARG A 191 11.61 16.30 6.96
CA ARG A 191 10.78 17.51 6.86
C ARG A 191 9.94 17.76 8.11
N THR A 192 10.00 16.84 9.07
CA THR A 192 9.22 16.96 10.32
C THR A 192 9.59 18.23 11.06
N LYS A 193 8.58 19.03 11.38
CA LYS A 193 8.75 20.34 12.02
C LYS A 193 9.03 20.21 13.52
N PRO A 194 9.87 21.08 14.08
CA PRO A 194 10.03 21.17 15.53
C PRO A 194 8.78 21.78 16.18
N ARG A 195 8.62 21.56 17.48
CA ARG A 195 7.55 22.20 18.25
C ARG A 195 7.79 23.69 18.39
N TYR A 196 9.05 24.09 18.53
CA TYR A 196 9.50 25.47 18.69
C TYR A 196 10.84 25.67 18.00
N GLY A 197 11.08 26.89 17.49
CA GLY A 197 12.34 27.25 16.87
C GLY A 197 12.46 26.81 15.39
N GLU A 198 13.69 26.85 14.93
CA GLU A 198 14.00 26.48 13.53
C GLU A 198 14.17 24.98 13.38
N MET A 199 13.86 24.48 12.18
CA MET A 199 14.06 23.08 11.82
C MET A 199 15.55 22.76 11.72
N LEU A 200 15.99 21.73 12.43
CA LEU A 200 17.37 21.23 12.37
C LEU A 200 17.61 20.52 11.02
N PRO A 201 18.83 20.61 10.48
CA PRO A 201 19.28 19.73 9.41
C PRO A 201 19.11 18.25 9.78
N TYR A 202 18.92 17.39 8.79
CA TYR A 202 18.54 15.99 9.04
C TYR A 202 19.50 15.22 9.96
N GLU A 203 20.82 15.32 9.74
CA GLU A 203 21.83 14.66 10.59
C GLU A 203 21.74 15.14 12.04
N GLU A 204 21.56 16.45 12.24
CA GLU A 204 21.41 17.05 13.58
C GLU A 204 20.09 16.62 14.22
N ALA A 205 19.01 16.55 13.45
CA ALA A 205 17.70 16.08 13.92
C ALA A 205 17.77 14.59 14.35
N VAL A 206 18.47 13.75 13.57
CA VAL A 206 18.74 12.36 13.94
C VAL A 206 19.54 12.30 15.25
N ASN A 207 20.59 13.10 15.39
CA ASN A 207 21.42 13.14 16.60
C ASN A 207 20.66 13.66 17.82
N ALA A 208 19.72 14.58 17.65
CA ALA A 208 18.91 15.16 18.71
C ALA A 208 17.70 14.29 19.11
N PHE A 209 17.33 13.29 18.31
CA PHE A 209 16.19 12.43 18.60
C PHE A 209 16.42 11.59 19.87
N ASP A 210 15.56 11.74 20.87
CA ASP A 210 15.64 10.99 22.12
C ASP A 210 14.83 9.69 22.03
N ALA A 211 15.50 8.60 21.63
CA ALA A 211 14.88 7.28 21.47
C ALA A 211 14.29 6.72 22.77
N GLU A 212 14.92 6.99 23.94
CA GLU A 212 14.42 6.53 25.24
C GLU A 212 13.14 7.30 25.65
N ARG A 213 13.10 8.61 25.44
CA ARG A 213 11.90 9.41 25.67
C ARG A 213 10.78 8.98 24.75
N PHE A 214 11.08 8.78 23.46
CA PHE A 214 10.10 8.30 22.49
C PHE A 214 9.53 6.94 22.90
N ALA A 215 10.37 5.99 23.29
CA ALA A 215 9.92 4.67 23.74
C ALA A 215 9.06 4.73 25.01
N ARG A 216 9.36 5.64 25.96
CA ARG A 216 8.48 5.89 27.12
C ARG A 216 7.12 6.42 26.68
N GLN A 217 7.07 7.39 25.76
CA GLN A 217 5.80 7.90 25.23
C GLN A 217 4.99 6.77 24.56
N ALA A 218 5.63 5.91 23.75
CA ALA A 218 4.97 4.77 23.11
C ALA A 218 4.39 3.78 24.15
N GLU A 219 5.13 3.51 25.23
CA GLU A 219 4.65 2.68 26.34
C GLU A 219 3.48 3.34 27.09
N GLU A 220 3.57 4.63 27.38
CA GLU A 220 2.50 5.40 28.02
C GLU A 220 1.23 5.43 27.15
N MET A 221 1.38 5.50 25.84
CA MET A 221 0.30 5.41 24.86
C MET A 221 -0.22 3.98 24.66
N GLY A 222 0.38 2.95 25.23
CA GLY A 222 -0.10 1.56 25.21
C GLY A 222 0.30 0.75 23.97
N ALA A 223 1.28 1.20 23.22
CA ALA A 223 1.74 0.51 22.01
C ALA A 223 2.34 -0.88 22.31
N GLN A 224 2.01 -1.86 21.49
CA GLN A 224 2.66 -3.18 21.47
C GLN A 224 3.71 -3.27 20.34
N TYR A 225 3.59 -2.41 19.36
CA TYR A 225 4.56 -2.22 18.29
C TYR A 225 4.51 -0.78 17.77
N VAL A 226 5.59 -0.38 17.10
CA VAL A 226 5.70 0.92 16.41
C VAL A 226 6.10 0.67 14.97
N ILE A 227 5.38 1.25 14.02
CA ILE A 227 5.82 1.37 12.62
C ILE A 227 6.45 2.75 12.50
N PHE A 228 7.77 2.80 12.31
CA PHE A 228 8.54 4.04 12.26
C PHE A 228 9.01 4.34 10.84
N THR A 229 8.72 5.53 10.35
CA THR A 229 9.10 5.98 9.01
C THR A 229 10.59 6.33 8.96
N THR A 230 11.29 5.82 7.95
CA THR A 230 12.72 6.06 7.77
C THR A 230 13.06 6.94 6.57
N ASN A 231 12.28 6.90 5.49
CA ASN A 231 12.64 7.54 4.22
C ASN A 231 11.43 8.10 3.43
N HIS A 232 10.54 8.85 4.07
CA HIS A 232 9.45 9.53 3.35
C HIS A 232 9.80 11.02 3.14
N GLY A 233 9.44 11.57 1.96
CA GLY A 233 9.74 12.96 1.61
C GLY A 233 11.21 13.25 1.27
N SER A 234 12.10 12.28 1.43
CA SER A 234 13.50 12.32 0.98
C SER A 234 14.06 10.89 0.86
N GLU A 235 15.21 10.76 0.19
CA GLU A 235 15.96 9.50 0.11
C GLU A 235 16.83 9.25 1.36
N ALA A 236 16.78 10.12 2.38
CA ALA A 236 17.62 9.99 3.57
C ALA A 236 17.19 8.81 4.44
N PHE A 237 18.15 8.07 4.98
CA PHE A 237 17.95 6.97 5.91
C PHE A 237 18.75 7.20 7.20
N PRO A 238 18.16 7.04 8.41
CA PRO A 238 18.79 7.41 9.66
C PRO A 238 19.70 6.30 10.23
N ALA A 239 20.59 5.73 9.40
CA ALA A 239 21.61 4.75 9.81
C ALA A 239 22.73 4.67 8.77
N PRO A 240 23.94 4.18 9.16
CA PRO A 240 25.10 4.05 8.27
C PRO A 240 25.00 2.76 7.45
N LEU A 241 24.13 2.74 6.44
CA LEU A 241 23.91 1.59 5.54
C LEU A 241 24.74 1.70 4.27
N THR A 242 25.51 0.66 3.97
CA THR A 242 26.41 0.60 2.80
C THR A 242 25.62 0.51 1.48
N ALA A 243 24.66 -0.38 1.40
CA ALA A 243 23.81 -0.54 0.21
C ALA A 243 22.97 0.73 -0.02
N TRP A 244 22.45 1.33 1.05
CA TRP A 244 21.73 2.59 0.91
C TRP A 244 22.64 3.71 0.35
N ASN A 245 23.83 3.89 0.93
CA ASN A 245 24.79 4.90 0.48
C ASN A 245 25.30 4.65 -0.95
N LYS A 246 25.35 3.40 -1.39
CA LYS A 246 25.70 3.04 -2.78
C LYS A 246 24.71 3.62 -3.79
N TYR A 247 23.42 3.57 -3.48
CA TYR A 247 22.36 4.03 -4.39
C TYR A 247 21.92 5.48 -4.12
N HIS A 248 22.14 5.97 -2.91
CA HIS A 248 21.82 7.32 -2.45
C HIS A 248 23.01 7.95 -1.74
N PRO A 249 24.06 8.35 -2.46
CA PRO A 249 25.31 8.86 -1.87
C PRO A 249 25.07 10.06 -0.94
N GLY A 250 25.58 9.96 0.28
CA GLY A 250 25.44 11.03 1.30
C GLY A 250 24.03 11.17 1.91
N LYS A 251 23.13 10.19 1.67
CA LYS A 251 21.76 10.16 2.23
C LYS A 251 21.64 9.19 3.41
N ILE A 252 22.71 9.02 4.17
CA ILE A 252 22.75 8.21 5.40
C ILE A 252 23.24 9.08 6.54
N THR A 253 23.08 8.62 7.78
CA THR A 253 23.61 9.28 8.99
C THR A 253 24.65 8.41 9.68
N ALA A 254 25.55 9.05 10.48
CA ALA A 254 26.52 8.31 11.27
C ALA A 254 25.86 7.57 12.45
N ARG A 255 24.84 8.17 13.06
CA ARG A 255 24.02 7.54 14.11
C ARG A 255 23.07 6.52 13.51
N ASP A 256 22.91 5.39 14.18
CA ASP A 256 21.95 4.33 13.84
C ASP A 256 20.68 4.49 14.70
N LEU A 257 19.78 5.37 14.29
CA LEU A 257 18.55 5.64 15.04
C LEU A 257 17.61 4.42 15.13
N PRO A 258 17.42 3.59 14.07
CA PRO A 258 16.68 2.33 14.21
C PRO A 258 17.24 1.37 15.27
N ALA A 259 18.58 1.25 15.40
CA ALA A 259 19.18 0.42 16.44
C ALA A 259 18.90 0.96 17.84
N ASP A 260 18.97 2.28 18.02
CA ASP A 260 18.63 2.94 19.29
C ASP A 260 17.15 2.73 19.63
N LEU A 261 16.25 2.88 18.64
CA LEU A 261 14.82 2.66 18.82
C LEU A 261 14.52 1.19 19.18
N ILE A 262 15.14 0.23 18.48
CA ILE A 262 15.02 -1.20 18.83
C ILE A 262 15.39 -1.40 20.28
N THR A 263 16.54 -0.88 20.72
CA THR A 263 17.04 -1.05 22.08
C THR A 263 16.10 -0.44 23.13
N ALA A 264 15.60 0.76 22.88
CA ALA A 264 14.71 1.47 23.79
C ALA A 264 13.31 0.86 23.88
N LEU A 265 12.76 0.40 22.75
CA LEU A 265 11.44 -0.24 22.66
C LEU A 265 11.45 -1.66 23.23
N GLU A 266 12.49 -2.45 22.95
CA GLU A 266 12.65 -3.84 23.43
C GLU A 266 12.63 -3.91 24.97
N LYS A 267 13.25 -2.94 25.67
CA LYS A 267 13.20 -2.84 27.16
C LYS A 267 11.76 -2.72 27.68
N ARG A 268 10.82 -2.33 26.85
CA ARG A 268 9.39 -2.12 27.17
C ARG A 268 8.48 -3.17 26.55
N GLY A 269 9.06 -4.20 25.91
CA GLY A 269 8.32 -5.25 25.21
C GLY A 269 7.60 -4.78 23.94
N ILE A 270 7.98 -3.61 23.38
CA ILE A 270 7.41 -3.01 22.19
C ILE A 270 8.25 -3.40 20.97
N GLN A 271 7.62 -3.89 19.91
CA GLN A 271 8.30 -4.30 18.68
C GLN A 271 8.48 -3.14 17.70
N LEU A 272 9.60 -3.09 16.98
CA LEU A 272 9.83 -2.12 15.91
C LEU A 272 9.53 -2.73 14.53
N PHE A 273 8.78 -1.97 13.73
CA PHE A 273 8.60 -2.13 12.30
C PHE A 273 9.17 -0.91 11.60
N LEU A 274 9.76 -1.07 10.42
CA LEU A 274 10.18 0.06 9.60
C LEU A 274 9.22 0.28 8.44
N TYR A 275 8.78 1.51 8.29
CA TYR A 275 8.16 1.99 7.07
C TYR A 275 9.24 2.43 6.09
N LEU A 276 9.13 1.98 4.85
CA LEU A 276 10.03 2.32 3.76
C LEU A 276 9.22 2.76 2.53
N HIS A 277 9.53 3.94 2.03
CA HIS A 277 8.90 4.47 0.82
C HIS A 277 9.64 3.97 -0.42
N ILE A 278 9.02 3.04 -1.15
CA ILE A 278 9.62 2.33 -2.29
C ILE A 278 10.08 3.27 -3.42
N PRO A 279 9.32 4.29 -3.84
CA PRO A 279 9.81 5.20 -4.88
C PRO A 279 11.15 5.86 -4.54
N HIS A 280 11.38 6.25 -3.29
CA HIS A 280 12.65 6.81 -2.86
C HIS A 280 13.76 5.76 -2.81
N MET A 281 13.48 4.54 -2.37
CA MET A 281 14.44 3.42 -2.45
C MET A 281 14.83 3.13 -3.90
N ALA A 282 13.87 3.19 -4.81
CA ALA A 282 14.08 2.97 -6.24
C ALA A 282 14.91 4.07 -6.91
N GLY A 283 15.14 5.20 -6.23
CA GLY A 283 15.81 6.38 -6.79
C GLY A 283 14.94 7.18 -7.75
N PHE A 284 13.61 7.06 -7.63
CA PHE A 284 12.70 7.96 -8.33
C PHE A 284 12.76 9.35 -7.68
N PRO A 285 12.74 10.44 -8.47
CA PRO A 285 12.60 11.78 -7.93
C PRO A 285 11.41 11.91 -6.97
N SER A 286 11.53 12.81 -5.99
CA SER A 286 10.52 13.00 -4.94
C SER A 286 9.15 13.49 -5.43
N ASP A 287 9.03 13.90 -6.69
CA ASP A 287 7.76 14.10 -7.33
C ASP A 287 7.14 12.74 -7.71
N TYR A 288 6.00 12.44 -7.16
CA TYR A 288 5.23 11.24 -7.48
C TYR A 288 4.99 11.04 -9.00
N GLY A 289 5.27 12.06 -9.83
CA GLY A 289 5.03 12.04 -11.27
C GLY A 289 5.87 11.03 -12.03
N THR A 290 7.13 10.83 -11.65
CA THR A 290 8.06 9.96 -12.41
C THR A 290 7.94 8.49 -12.06
N SER A 291 7.66 8.13 -10.80
CA SER A 291 7.37 6.73 -10.41
C SER A 291 6.11 6.22 -11.11
N PHE A 292 5.21 7.11 -11.50
CA PHE A 292 3.94 6.81 -12.16
C PHE A 292 3.95 7.07 -13.67
N ASN A 293 5.13 7.06 -14.27
CA ASN A 293 5.23 7.20 -15.71
C ASN A 293 4.83 5.90 -16.43
N PHE A 294 3.66 5.90 -17.06
CA PHE A 294 3.11 4.81 -17.86
C PHE A 294 3.31 5.08 -19.36
N THR A 295 4.52 5.38 -19.79
CA THR A 295 4.85 5.45 -21.23
C THR A 295 5.02 4.05 -21.80
N ASN A 296 4.84 3.90 -23.12
CA ASN A 296 5.01 2.63 -23.81
C ASN A 296 6.40 2.00 -23.57
N THR A 297 7.46 2.80 -23.64
CA THR A 297 8.83 2.36 -23.38
C THR A 297 8.99 1.87 -21.95
N ALA A 298 8.50 2.64 -20.97
CA ALA A 298 8.61 2.28 -19.56
C ALA A 298 7.87 0.98 -19.22
N MET A 299 6.71 0.74 -19.83
CA MET A 299 5.91 -0.47 -19.57
C MET A 299 6.56 -1.74 -20.14
N ARG A 300 7.37 -1.62 -21.18
CA ARG A 300 8.08 -2.72 -21.82
C ARG A 300 9.44 -3.01 -21.20
N ASP A 301 9.97 -2.10 -20.42
CA ASP A 301 11.32 -2.18 -19.84
C ASP A 301 11.33 -3.02 -18.55
N THR A 302 11.21 -4.34 -18.72
CA THR A 302 11.31 -5.29 -17.60
C THR A 302 12.74 -5.42 -17.07
N ALA A 303 13.76 -5.03 -17.85
CA ALA A 303 15.12 -4.98 -17.36
C ALA A 303 15.28 -3.88 -16.31
N ALA A 304 14.71 -2.69 -16.57
CA ALA A 304 14.66 -1.61 -15.57
C ALA A 304 13.86 -2.01 -14.33
N GLN A 305 12.74 -2.72 -14.46
CA GLN A 305 12.01 -3.26 -13.32
C GLN A 305 12.89 -4.18 -12.48
N SER A 306 13.58 -5.11 -13.13
CA SER A 306 14.46 -6.09 -12.45
C SER A 306 15.63 -5.39 -11.75
N GLU A 307 16.25 -4.39 -12.38
CA GLU A 307 17.33 -3.60 -11.78
C GLU A 307 16.84 -2.85 -10.53
N ILE A 308 15.69 -2.17 -10.60
CA ILE A 308 15.11 -1.46 -9.47
C ILE A 308 14.82 -2.42 -8.32
N CYS A 309 14.22 -3.58 -8.61
CA CYS A 309 13.95 -4.60 -7.60
C CYS A 309 15.24 -5.14 -6.97
N GLY A 310 16.30 -5.33 -7.77
CA GLY A 310 17.62 -5.75 -7.26
C GLY A 310 18.20 -4.76 -6.26
N ARG A 311 18.11 -3.44 -6.54
CA ARG A 311 18.54 -2.39 -5.60
C ARG A 311 17.75 -2.42 -4.30
N ILE A 312 16.42 -2.56 -4.41
CA ILE A 312 15.54 -2.65 -3.24
C ILE A 312 15.89 -3.89 -2.41
N CYS A 313 16.12 -5.03 -3.05
CA CYS A 313 16.52 -6.27 -2.38
C CYS A 313 17.83 -6.09 -1.61
N GLU A 314 18.87 -5.53 -2.23
CA GLU A 314 20.19 -5.30 -1.59
C GLU A 314 20.05 -4.42 -0.33
N MET A 315 19.24 -3.35 -0.40
CA MET A 315 18.98 -2.49 0.77
C MET A 315 18.19 -3.21 1.86
N LEU A 316 17.17 -3.97 1.50
CA LEU A 316 16.35 -4.72 2.47
C LEU A 316 17.15 -5.84 3.14
N GLU A 317 18.03 -6.53 2.40
CA GLU A 317 18.91 -7.56 2.93
C GLU A 317 19.89 -6.98 3.95
N GLU A 318 20.55 -5.83 3.65
CA GLU A 318 21.44 -5.17 4.61
C GLU A 318 20.69 -4.78 5.88
N ILE A 319 19.53 -4.11 5.76
CA ILE A 319 18.69 -3.71 6.89
C ILE A 319 18.27 -4.96 7.69
N GLY A 320 17.82 -5.99 6.98
CA GLY A 320 17.34 -7.22 7.57
C GLY A 320 18.40 -7.98 8.35
N LEU A 321 19.61 -8.10 7.80
CA LEU A 321 20.75 -8.76 8.44
C LEU A 321 21.29 -7.92 9.62
N ARG A 322 21.33 -6.59 9.48
CA ARG A 322 21.81 -5.67 10.52
C ARG A 322 21.00 -5.74 11.80
N TYR A 323 19.68 -5.77 11.70
CA TYR A 323 18.81 -5.77 12.88
C TYR A 323 18.28 -7.16 13.25
N GLY A 324 18.43 -8.16 12.38
CA GLY A 324 18.08 -9.55 12.63
C GLY A 324 16.65 -9.74 13.14
N GLU A 325 16.49 -10.59 14.16
CA GLU A 325 15.19 -10.90 14.77
C GLU A 325 14.58 -9.74 15.57
N LYS A 326 15.37 -8.73 15.92
CA LYS A 326 14.90 -7.56 16.66
C LYS A 326 14.05 -6.60 15.82
N LEU A 327 14.18 -6.66 14.49
CA LEU A 327 13.29 -5.97 13.57
C LEU A 327 12.10 -6.87 13.24
N ALA A 328 10.93 -6.51 13.77
CA ALA A 328 9.73 -7.34 13.70
C ALA A 328 9.01 -7.28 12.36
N GLY A 329 9.12 -6.16 11.62
CA GLY A 329 8.40 -6.05 10.36
C GLY A 329 8.82 -4.90 9.46
N TYR A 330 8.26 -4.95 8.25
CA TYR A 330 8.28 -3.88 7.27
C TYR A 330 6.87 -3.49 6.84
N TRP A 331 6.70 -2.19 6.59
CA TRP A 331 5.56 -1.63 5.90
C TRP A 331 6.11 -0.87 4.67
N LEU A 332 5.97 -1.48 3.47
CA LEU A 332 6.59 -1.02 2.24
C LEU A 332 5.58 -0.24 1.41
N ASP A 333 5.78 1.08 1.31
CA ASP A 333 4.81 2.00 0.74
C ASP A 333 4.96 2.19 -0.77
N CYS A 334 3.84 2.54 -1.42
CA CYS A 334 3.77 2.88 -2.84
C CYS A 334 4.31 1.77 -3.76
N TRP A 335 3.92 0.50 -3.50
CA TRP A 335 4.35 -0.64 -4.29
C TRP A 335 3.64 -0.78 -5.65
N GLN A 336 2.46 -0.21 -5.80
CA GLN A 336 1.63 -0.36 -6.99
C GLN A 336 2.32 -0.02 -8.33
N PRO A 337 3.23 0.97 -8.46
CA PRO A 337 3.91 1.23 -9.72
C PRO A 337 4.80 0.07 -10.16
N MET A 338 5.34 -0.68 -9.19
CA MET A 338 6.22 -1.82 -9.46
C MET A 338 5.48 -2.97 -10.15
N VAL A 339 4.17 -3.07 -9.93
CA VAL A 339 3.32 -4.08 -10.56
C VAL A 339 2.56 -3.50 -11.76
N LEU A 340 1.79 -2.45 -11.54
CA LEU A 340 0.82 -1.95 -12.53
C LEU A 340 1.48 -1.25 -13.73
N LYS A 341 2.66 -0.65 -13.55
CA LYS A 341 3.41 -0.01 -14.63
C LYS A 341 3.96 -1.03 -15.63
N TYR A 342 4.46 -2.15 -15.12
CA TYR A 342 5.10 -3.19 -15.93
C TYR A 342 4.16 -4.35 -16.28
N GLY A 343 2.99 -4.40 -15.63
CA GLY A 343 1.99 -5.46 -15.82
C GLY A 343 2.43 -6.82 -15.29
N THR A 344 3.47 -6.88 -14.45
CA THR A 344 4.02 -8.11 -13.84
C THR A 344 4.23 -7.91 -12.35
N ASP A 345 4.25 -8.99 -11.56
CA ASP A 345 4.45 -8.94 -10.11
C ASP A 345 5.87 -9.39 -9.70
N PRO A 346 6.77 -8.44 -9.40
CA PRO A 346 8.12 -8.76 -8.92
C PRO A 346 8.19 -8.97 -7.40
N THR A 347 7.06 -9.03 -6.69
CA THR A 347 7.02 -8.96 -5.23
C THR A 347 7.70 -10.15 -4.56
N GLU A 348 7.69 -11.34 -5.17
CA GLU A 348 8.30 -12.54 -4.61
C GLU A 348 9.76 -12.32 -4.19
N GLN A 349 10.59 -11.77 -5.08
CA GLN A 349 12.01 -11.53 -4.79
C GLN A 349 12.21 -10.51 -3.67
N VAL A 350 11.43 -9.44 -3.65
CA VAL A 350 11.51 -8.39 -2.62
C VAL A 350 10.99 -8.90 -1.28
N TYR A 351 9.93 -9.71 -1.29
CA TYR A 351 9.42 -10.37 -0.09
C TYR A 351 10.48 -11.30 0.53
N LYS A 352 11.17 -12.11 -0.30
CA LYS A 352 12.26 -12.99 0.16
C LYS A 352 13.43 -12.19 0.72
N ALA A 353 13.84 -11.10 0.08
CA ALA A 353 14.87 -10.19 0.59
C ALA A 353 14.47 -9.55 1.92
N ALA A 354 13.22 -9.15 2.08
CA ALA A 354 12.69 -8.61 3.35
C ALA A 354 12.75 -9.62 4.51
N LYS A 355 12.87 -10.92 4.24
CA LYS A 355 13.03 -11.97 5.28
C LYS A 355 14.49 -12.22 5.68
N ALA A 356 15.47 -11.55 5.09
CA ALA A 356 16.89 -11.69 5.47
C ALA A 356 17.08 -11.42 6.97
N GLY A 357 17.81 -12.30 7.66
CA GLY A 357 18.05 -12.23 9.10
C GLY A 357 16.86 -12.55 10.01
N ASN A 358 15.63 -12.67 9.48
CA ASN A 358 14.45 -13.07 10.25
C ASN A 358 13.35 -13.59 9.31
N SER A 359 13.23 -14.89 9.15
CA SER A 359 12.22 -15.51 8.28
C SER A 359 10.77 -15.26 8.73
N ARG A 360 10.57 -14.87 9.99
CA ARG A 360 9.26 -14.56 10.59
C ARG A 360 8.92 -13.07 10.57
N ARG A 361 9.79 -12.21 10.02
CA ARG A 361 9.56 -10.77 9.92
C ARG A 361 8.29 -10.50 9.12
N LEU A 362 7.35 -9.78 9.71
CA LEU A 362 6.09 -9.41 9.07
C LEU A 362 6.33 -8.37 7.97
N THR A 363 5.80 -8.61 6.78
CA THR A 363 6.01 -7.72 5.63
C THR A 363 4.68 -7.45 4.94
N SER A 364 4.38 -6.16 4.72
CA SER A 364 3.22 -5.71 3.97
C SER A 364 3.63 -4.74 2.87
N PHE A 365 2.92 -4.79 1.75
CA PHE A 365 3.10 -3.90 0.60
C PHE A 365 1.86 -3.03 0.42
N ALA A 366 2.02 -1.70 0.50
CA ALA A 366 0.93 -0.78 0.28
C ALA A 366 0.73 -0.52 -1.22
N PHE A 367 -0.48 -0.78 -1.67
CA PHE A 367 -0.94 -0.45 -3.03
C PHE A 367 -1.65 0.91 -3.07
N GLY A 368 -1.47 1.73 -2.02
CA GLY A 368 -2.18 2.99 -1.83
C GLY A 368 -3.59 2.78 -1.28
N VAL A 369 -4.23 3.89 -0.93
CA VAL A 369 -5.53 3.90 -0.23
C VAL A 369 -6.65 3.26 -1.06
N ARG A 370 -6.47 3.08 -2.36
CA ARG A 370 -7.56 2.75 -3.28
C ARG A 370 -7.18 1.78 -4.40
N CYS A 371 -6.04 1.14 -4.32
CA CYS A 371 -5.63 0.17 -5.33
C CYS A 371 -5.70 -1.24 -4.76
N PRO A 372 -6.35 -2.16 -5.46
CA PRO A 372 -6.36 -3.55 -5.09
C PRO A 372 -4.96 -4.14 -4.96
N THR A 373 -4.80 -4.98 -3.95
CA THR A 373 -3.60 -5.79 -3.80
C THR A 373 -3.42 -6.71 -5.00
N CYS A 374 -2.28 -6.63 -5.68
CA CYS A 374 -1.99 -7.43 -6.86
C CYS A 374 -1.04 -8.60 -6.57
N THR A 375 -0.61 -8.81 -5.33
CA THR A 375 0.39 -9.82 -4.99
C THR A 375 -0.08 -10.79 -3.91
N PRO A 376 0.24 -12.09 -3.98
CA PRO A 376 0.07 -13.01 -2.87
C PRO A 376 1.20 -12.91 -1.84
N TRP A 377 2.34 -12.28 -2.20
CA TRP A 377 3.57 -12.21 -1.43
C TRP A 377 3.56 -11.09 -0.40
N GLN A 378 2.68 -11.21 0.60
CA GLN A 378 2.63 -10.33 1.78
C GLN A 378 1.99 -11.07 2.96
N ASP A 379 2.28 -10.64 4.18
CA ASP A 379 1.84 -11.34 5.37
C ASP A 379 0.50 -10.82 5.89
N TYR A 380 0.19 -9.55 5.66
CA TYR A 380 -1.05 -8.90 6.06
C TYR A 380 -1.35 -7.73 5.11
N ALA A 381 -2.59 -7.28 5.06
CA ALA A 381 -2.93 -6.10 4.28
C ALA A 381 -2.33 -4.84 4.92
N CYS A 382 -1.92 -3.87 4.11
CA CYS A 382 -1.29 -2.65 4.62
C CYS A 382 -2.22 -1.83 5.53
N GLY A 383 -3.54 -1.91 5.34
CA GLY A 383 -4.53 -1.37 6.24
C GLY A 383 -4.65 0.15 6.25
N GLU A 384 -4.29 0.82 5.19
CA GLU A 384 -4.33 2.29 5.08
C GLU A 384 -5.76 2.83 5.02
N THR A 385 -6.54 2.60 6.09
CA THR A 385 -7.96 2.98 6.14
C THR A 385 -8.18 4.44 6.53
N ARG A 386 -7.29 5.02 7.31
CA ARG A 386 -7.29 6.39 7.85
C ARG A 386 -8.38 6.68 8.87
N VAL A 387 -9.48 5.92 8.87
CA VAL A 387 -10.65 6.16 9.71
C VAL A 387 -11.11 4.92 10.45
N ILE A 388 -11.89 5.10 11.50
CA ILE A 388 -12.62 4.01 12.14
C ILE A 388 -13.58 3.41 11.12
N GLY A 389 -13.37 2.14 10.80
CA GLY A 389 -14.11 1.41 9.79
C GLY A 389 -14.86 0.21 10.35
N MET A 390 -15.08 -0.80 9.49
CA MET A 390 -15.72 -2.05 9.88
C MET A 390 -14.80 -2.87 10.79
N LEU A 391 -15.43 -3.74 11.59
CA LEU A 391 -14.69 -4.73 12.36
C LEU A 391 -14.35 -5.95 11.47
N PRO A 392 -13.15 -6.55 11.62
CA PRO A 392 -12.79 -7.74 10.88
C PRO A 392 -13.70 -8.91 11.24
N LYS A 393 -13.80 -9.88 10.33
CA LYS A 393 -14.43 -11.16 10.60
C LYS A 393 -13.33 -12.22 10.73
N GLU A 394 -13.24 -12.84 11.89
CA GLU A 394 -12.21 -13.88 12.18
C GLU A 394 -10.78 -13.39 11.87
N GLY A 395 -10.49 -12.13 12.18
CA GLY A 395 -9.18 -11.50 11.95
C GLY A 395 -8.82 -11.26 10.49
N ARG A 396 -9.78 -11.35 9.59
CA ARG A 396 -9.57 -11.22 8.15
C ARG A 396 -10.55 -10.23 7.53
N TYR A 397 -10.19 -9.70 6.39
CA TYR A 397 -11.12 -8.97 5.56
C TYR A 397 -12.22 -9.91 5.05
N ALA A 398 -13.48 -9.54 5.25
CA ALA A 398 -14.63 -10.32 4.85
C ALA A 398 -14.95 -10.17 3.35
N GLY A 399 -14.53 -9.06 2.75
CA GLY A 399 -14.84 -8.73 1.35
C GLY A 399 -13.75 -7.88 0.70
N GLY A 400 -14.07 -7.36 -0.48
CA GLY A 400 -13.18 -6.54 -1.28
C GLY A 400 -11.96 -7.32 -1.80
N GLN A 401 -10.99 -6.59 -2.24
CA GLN A 401 -9.74 -7.11 -2.80
C GLN A 401 -8.82 -7.78 -1.79
N SER A 402 -8.91 -7.37 -0.52
CA SER A 402 -8.14 -7.96 0.57
C SER A 402 -8.84 -9.14 1.23
N LYS A 403 -9.96 -9.63 0.66
CA LYS A 403 -10.72 -10.76 1.18
C LYS A 403 -9.82 -11.94 1.54
N GLY A 404 -9.95 -12.41 2.76
CA GLY A 404 -9.16 -13.53 3.28
C GLY A 404 -7.76 -13.17 3.78
N TYR A 405 -7.24 -11.96 3.52
CA TYR A 405 -6.00 -11.49 4.13
C TYR A 405 -6.20 -11.13 5.61
N PRO A 406 -5.14 -11.30 6.43
CA PRO A 406 -5.16 -10.81 7.81
C PRO A 406 -5.48 -9.32 7.86
N TYR A 407 -6.42 -8.96 8.74
CA TYR A 407 -6.93 -7.61 8.86
C TYR A 407 -5.95 -6.70 9.59
N HIS A 408 -5.69 -5.56 9.00
CA HIS A 408 -4.97 -4.46 9.62
C HIS A 408 -5.67 -3.15 9.27
N SER A 409 -5.80 -2.25 10.24
CA SER A 409 -6.38 -0.93 10.05
C SER A 409 -5.46 0.12 10.66
N ILE A 410 -5.14 1.15 9.88
CA ILE A 410 -4.39 2.32 10.35
C ILE A 410 -5.33 3.50 10.46
N LEU A 411 -5.46 4.04 11.66
CA LEU A 411 -6.26 5.23 11.96
C LEU A 411 -5.36 6.44 12.05
N VAL A 412 -5.74 7.56 11.47
CA VAL A 412 -5.05 8.84 11.67
C VAL A 412 -5.73 9.56 12.85
N LEU A 413 -4.96 9.86 13.91
CA LEU A 413 -5.52 10.39 15.14
C LEU A 413 -5.53 11.93 15.20
N ASP A 414 -4.45 12.58 14.77
CA ASP A 414 -4.29 14.04 14.88
C ASP A 414 -4.03 14.69 13.52
N ASP A 415 -2.85 15.27 13.27
CA ASP A 415 -2.51 15.80 11.94
C ASP A 415 -2.79 14.75 10.86
N ASP A 416 -2.55 15.03 9.60
CA ASP A 416 -2.68 14.02 8.55
C ASP A 416 -1.71 12.84 8.82
N TRP A 417 -0.86 12.43 7.91
CA TRP A 417 0.11 11.37 8.18
C TRP A 417 1.28 11.85 9.05
N TRP A 418 1.72 13.11 8.85
CA TRP A 418 2.91 13.70 9.46
C TRP A 418 2.72 15.19 9.75
N HIS A 419 3.66 15.75 10.50
CA HIS A 419 3.70 17.17 10.85
C HIS A 419 4.85 17.88 10.12
N ASP A 420 4.71 18.15 8.82
CA ASP A 420 5.75 18.80 8.01
C ASP A 420 5.29 20.01 7.19
N PHE A 421 3.99 20.22 7.06
CA PHE A 421 3.45 21.29 6.21
C PHE A 421 3.09 22.58 6.95
N TYR A 422 2.98 22.54 8.27
CA TYR A 422 2.41 23.64 9.04
C TYR A 422 3.37 24.15 10.13
N ASP A 423 3.47 25.48 10.27
CA ASP A 423 4.16 26.13 11.37
C ASP A 423 3.28 26.21 12.64
N ASN A 424 2.24 25.40 12.71
CA ASN A 424 1.27 25.33 13.79
C ASN A 424 1.57 24.11 14.70
N PRO A 425 1.09 24.10 15.93
CA PRO A 425 1.12 22.89 16.74
C PRO A 425 0.40 21.72 16.05
N ILE A 426 0.82 20.49 16.36
CA ILE A 426 0.11 19.28 15.94
C ILE A 426 -1.37 19.45 16.30
N ALA A 427 -2.26 19.12 15.35
CA ALA A 427 -3.69 19.26 15.49
C ALA A 427 -4.24 18.43 16.66
N ASP A 428 -5.41 18.83 17.14
CA ASP A 428 -6.09 18.07 18.18
C ASP A 428 -6.55 16.70 17.66
N PRO A 429 -6.56 15.66 18.52
CA PRO A 429 -7.09 14.34 18.17
C PRO A 429 -8.53 14.42 17.63
N GLN A 430 -8.78 13.75 16.51
CA GLN A 430 -10.11 13.71 15.88
C GLN A 430 -11.03 12.62 16.45
N TYR A 431 -10.49 11.73 17.28
CA TYR A 431 -11.25 10.71 17.99
C TYR A 431 -11.11 10.87 19.50
N SER A 432 -12.19 10.63 20.22
CA SER A 432 -12.13 10.49 21.67
C SER A 432 -11.51 9.14 22.07
N ALA A 433 -11.06 9.04 23.32
CA ALA A 433 -10.57 7.79 23.87
C ALA A 433 -11.65 6.67 23.87
N ASP A 434 -12.95 7.03 24.00
CA ASP A 434 -14.05 6.07 23.90
C ASP A 434 -14.14 5.47 22.51
N GLN A 435 -14.19 6.31 21.48
CA GLN A 435 -14.25 5.85 20.08
C GLN A 435 -13.07 4.95 19.71
N LEU A 436 -11.85 5.35 20.07
CA LEU A 436 -10.65 4.55 19.82
C LEU A 436 -10.69 3.22 20.56
N SER A 437 -10.96 3.24 21.86
CA SER A 437 -10.94 2.01 22.65
C SER A 437 -12.01 1.02 22.25
N ASP A 438 -13.20 1.48 21.88
CA ASP A 438 -14.29 0.62 21.43
C ASP A 438 -13.93 -0.06 20.11
N TYR A 439 -13.38 0.70 19.16
CA TYR A 439 -12.95 0.14 17.89
C TYR A 439 -11.77 -0.83 18.06
N ILE A 440 -10.74 -0.44 18.82
CA ILE A 440 -9.56 -1.29 19.07
C ILE A 440 -9.98 -2.60 19.72
N ARG A 441 -10.79 -2.56 20.80
CA ARG A 441 -11.30 -3.76 21.47
C ARG A 441 -12.14 -4.63 20.54
N GLY A 442 -12.97 -4.01 19.69
CA GLY A 442 -13.75 -4.73 18.68
C GLY A 442 -12.87 -5.46 17.69
N CYS A 443 -11.81 -4.79 17.16
CA CYS A 443 -10.86 -5.42 16.27
C CYS A 443 -10.07 -6.55 16.97
N MET A 444 -9.52 -6.32 18.16
CA MET A 444 -8.79 -7.32 18.94
C MET A 444 -9.64 -8.57 19.23
N LYS A 445 -10.90 -8.37 19.67
CA LYS A 445 -11.86 -9.46 19.92
C LYS A 445 -12.06 -10.34 18.68
N ASN A 446 -12.04 -9.71 17.51
CA ASN A 446 -12.24 -10.38 16.23
C ASN A 446 -10.90 -10.77 15.56
N GLY A 447 -9.75 -10.63 16.24
CA GLY A 447 -8.43 -11.04 15.76
C GLY A 447 -7.77 -10.07 14.76
N GLY A 448 -8.29 -8.84 14.62
CA GLY A 448 -7.74 -7.82 13.72
C GLY A 448 -6.69 -6.94 14.38
N LEU A 449 -5.69 -6.52 13.61
CA LEU A 449 -4.63 -5.61 14.03
C LEU A 449 -5.05 -4.16 13.82
N VAL A 450 -4.74 -3.29 14.78
CA VAL A 450 -4.99 -1.84 14.69
C VAL A 450 -3.71 -1.08 14.94
N THR A 451 -3.45 -0.07 14.13
CA THR A 451 -2.37 0.89 14.30
C THR A 451 -2.95 2.30 14.34
N VAL A 452 -2.51 3.10 15.28
CA VAL A 452 -2.91 4.50 15.42
C VAL A 452 -1.76 5.38 14.93
N ASN A 453 -1.98 6.11 13.84
CA ASN A 453 -1.01 7.10 13.37
C ASN A 453 -1.12 8.34 14.24
N THR A 454 0.00 8.73 14.83
CA THR A 454 0.15 9.95 15.59
C THR A 454 1.31 10.77 15.04
N ALA A 455 1.10 12.06 14.86
CA ALA A 455 2.17 12.97 14.47
C ALA A 455 3.14 13.18 15.64
N VAL A 456 4.40 13.46 15.29
CA VAL A 456 5.46 13.81 16.25
C VAL A 456 6.17 15.07 15.79
N TYR A 457 6.76 15.78 16.73
CA TYR A 457 7.69 16.86 16.43
C TYR A 457 9.07 16.32 16.05
N GLN A 458 9.93 17.18 15.52
CA GLN A 458 11.25 16.80 15.03
C GLN A 458 12.12 16.12 16.11
N ASP A 459 11.95 16.47 17.37
CA ASP A 459 12.64 15.85 18.52
C ASP A 459 12.01 14.53 18.99
N GLY A 460 11.01 14.01 18.30
CA GLY A 460 10.28 12.78 18.64
C GLY A 460 9.22 12.93 19.73
N THR A 461 8.89 14.15 20.16
CA THR A 461 7.83 14.37 21.15
C THR A 461 6.44 14.35 20.50
N VAL A 462 5.48 13.79 21.23
CA VAL A 462 4.06 13.74 20.85
C VAL A 462 3.33 14.94 21.45
N SER A 463 2.25 15.39 20.81
CA SER A 463 1.39 16.45 21.36
C SER A 463 0.81 16.04 22.73
N PRO A 464 0.76 16.95 23.72
CA PRO A 464 0.15 16.64 25.00
C PRO A 464 -1.29 16.15 24.91
N LYS A 465 -2.11 16.73 24.05
CA LYS A 465 -3.50 16.31 23.85
C LYS A 465 -3.61 14.88 23.27
N THR A 466 -2.74 14.55 22.33
CA THR A 466 -2.63 13.18 21.78
C THR A 466 -2.21 12.20 22.87
N MET A 467 -1.20 12.57 23.70
CA MET A 467 -0.78 11.77 24.84
C MET A 467 -1.93 11.51 25.83
N ASP A 468 -2.74 12.50 26.15
CA ASP A 468 -3.85 12.38 27.09
C ASP A 468 -4.93 11.43 26.54
N VAL A 469 -5.33 11.58 25.26
CA VAL A 469 -6.29 10.68 24.62
C VAL A 469 -5.76 9.25 24.59
N MET A 470 -4.50 9.04 24.20
CA MET A 470 -3.91 7.71 24.08
C MET A 470 -3.71 7.02 25.45
N LYS A 471 -3.35 7.77 26.51
CA LYS A 471 -3.28 7.23 27.88
C LYS A 471 -4.64 6.74 28.37
N LEU A 472 -5.70 7.49 28.09
CA LEU A 472 -7.06 7.08 28.40
C LEU A 472 -7.49 5.85 27.57
N THR A 473 -7.14 5.84 26.28
CA THR A 473 -7.37 4.69 25.38
C THR A 473 -6.67 3.45 25.91
N LYS A 474 -5.37 3.54 26.27
CA LYS A 474 -4.62 2.43 26.90
C LYS A 474 -5.36 1.87 28.11
N LYS A 475 -5.75 2.76 29.07
CA LYS A 475 -6.45 2.35 30.27
C LYS A 475 -7.74 1.57 29.99
N ARG A 476 -8.48 1.94 28.91
CA ARG A 476 -9.73 1.27 28.53
C ARG A 476 -9.54 0.00 27.73
N VAL A 477 -8.50 -0.06 26.92
CA VAL A 477 -8.22 -1.25 26.10
C VAL A 477 -7.68 -2.39 26.95
N TYR A 478 -6.85 -2.09 27.94
CA TYR A 478 -6.16 -3.09 28.79
C TYR A 478 -6.74 -3.20 30.21
N ALA A 479 -7.90 -2.57 30.49
CA ALA A 479 -8.64 -2.80 31.73
C ALA A 479 -9.36 -4.14 31.66
#